data_24daa4d57cde692916b0000a32ed9ed3
#
_entry.id   24daa4d57cde692916b0000a32ed9ed3
#
_cell.length_a   1.000
_cell.length_b   1.000
_cell.length_c   1.000
_cell.angle_alpha   90.00
_cell.angle_beta   90.00
_cell.angle_gamma   90.00
#
_symmetry.space_group_name_H-M   'P 1'
#
loop_
_entity.id
_entity.type
_entity.pdbx_description
1 polymer ?
#
loop_
_entity_poly.entity_id
_entity_poly.type
_entity_poly.pdbx_seq_one_letter_code
_entity_poly.pdbx_strand_id
1 'polypeptide(L)'
;MIQINRPTQNNLDENVADAVCEKPNRPWQTAVMRPAQFSAVSRHTKERSAMVLVMVLYIVMVWLLFSKLKLVKWGWGAGTITVVIGAFILMVFLGLFNSLTPAGRFVVISRVVEVTPNVSGQVVSIPVQVNAPVKAGAILFQIDPAPYKYKVSQLEASLAQAQQQVKQLKASYDQAKANADALKQQLVYRTQRLADIRKLVATGSQAEFRLQDTQVQYDTVQYQLLAAEAAVENARLAMESEIGGENTNVAQLQAQLENARWELDQTTIRATGDGYVSSLALAVGARALQTRSEMSFILTNDITILATFKPNAFQTVKPGATVKLVFDDNPGEIFGARILEIPRGIGQGQIAVSGQLARVGSIGGAQGYPATISLPDNFDKTRLRLGMPGSAWAIAANAGPIGMITSILVWISSYLAYL
;
A
#
# COMPACT_ATOMS: atom_id res chain seq x y z
N MET A 1 -32.84 51.91 -11.49
CA MET A 1 -34.26 52.19 -11.12
C MET A 1 -35.01 50.91 -11.41
N ILE A 2 -35.37 50.19 -10.44
CA ILE A 2 -36.53 49.41 -10.11
C ILE A 2 -36.10 48.43 -9.01
N GLN A 3 -36.57 48.78 -7.82
CA GLN A 3 -36.66 48.02 -6.58
C GLN A 3 -37.63 46.84 -6.75
N ILE A 4 -37.61 46.03 -5.67
CA ILE A 4 -38.77 45.31 -5.09
C ILE A 4 -38.43 43.82 -4.97
N ASN A 5 -38.59 43.16 -3.91
CA ASN A 5 -39.19 43.28 -2.59
C ASN A 5 -38.99 41.93 -1.89
N ARG A 6 -38.62 41.93 -0.63
CA ARG A 6 -38.84 40.82 0.31
C ARG A 6 -40.28 40.89 0.82
N PRO A 7 -40.85 39.76 1.23
CA PRO A 7 -41.64 39.77 2.46
C PRO A 7 -41.16 38.72 3.48
N THR A 8 -40.81 39.18 4.62
CA THR A 8 -41.25 39.00 6.02
C THR A 8 -41.95 37.70 6.39
N GLN A 9 -41.40 37.16 7.49
CA GLN A 9 -41.98 36.24 8.47
C GLN A 9 -43.47 36.52 8.78
N ASN A 10 -44.19 35.42 9.02
CA ASN A 10 -45.08 35.38 10.18
C ASN A 10 -45.37 33.94 10.64
N ASN A 11 -45.31 33.79 11.94
CA ASN A 11 -45.76 32.72 12.82
C ASN A 11 -47.19 32.26 12.50
N LEU A 12 -47.47 31.01 12.75
CA LEU A 12 -48.72 30.52 13.37
C LEU A 12 -48.52 29.10 13.89
N ASP A 13 -48.40 29.03 15.16
CA ASP A 13 -49.01 28.24 16.21
C ASP A 13 -49.52 26.83 15.89
N GLU A 14 -48.97 25.89 16.68
CA GLU A 14 -49.65 25.09 17.72
C GLU A 14 -50.77 24.12 17.31
N ASN A 15 -50.56 22.92 17.82
CA ASN A 15 -51.54 21.87 18.11
C ASN A 15 -52.07 21.00 16.97
N VAL A 16 -51.54 19.78 16.90
CA VAL A 16 -52.39 18.57 16.95
C VAL A 16 -51.61 17.42 17.59
N ALA A 17 -52.23 16.93 18.63
CA ALA A 17 -51.85 15.87 19.49
C ALA A 17 -51.79 14.48 18.83
N ASP A 18 -51.01 13.61 19.45
CA ASP A 18 -51.21 12.17 19.64
C ASP A 18 -51.53 11.31 18.41
N ALA A 19 -50.48 10.71 17.86
CA ALA A 19 -50.56 9.39 17.26
C ALA A 19 -49.49 8.49 17.85
N VAL A 20 -49.96 7.61 18.72
CA VAL A 20 -49.28 6.44 19.27
C VAL A 20 -48.56 5.68 18.14
N CYS A 21 -47.23 5.72 18.12
CA CYS A 21 -46.42 4.76 17.38
C CYS A 21 -45.74 3.81 18.38
N GLU A 22 -46.38 2.69 18.50
CA GLU A 22 -45.94 1.46 19.11
C GLU A 22 -44.49 1.10 18.68
N LYS A 23 -43.56 1.07 19.64
CA LYS A 23 -42.18 0.62 19.43
C LYS A 23 -42.16 -0.88 19.18
N PRO A 24 -41.63 -1.40 18.06
CA PRO A 24 -41.37 -2.81 17.96
C PRO A 24 -40.17 -3.15 18.86
N ASN A 25 -40.44 -3.92 19.86
CA ASN A 25 -39.52 -4.58 20.77
C ASN A 25 -38.59 -5.49 19.95
N ARG A 26 -37.33 -5.08 19.72
CA ARG A 26 -36.30 -5.96 19.13
C ARG A 26 -35.24 -6.24 20.17
N PRO A 27 -35.10 -7.49 20.62
CA PRO A 27 -33.98 -7.91 21.44
C PRO A 27 -32.81 -8.35 20.55
N TRP A 28 -32.05 -7.38 20.02
CA TRP A 28 -30.73 -7.65 19.42
C TRP A 28 -29.69 -6.77 20.09
N GLN A 29 -29.55 -6.91 21.39
CA GLN A 29 -28.28 -6.63 22.05
C GLN A 29 -27.45 -7.90 21.92
N THR A 30 -26.77 -8.06 20.80
CA THR A 30 -25.61 -8.93 20.71
C THR A 30 -24.63 -8.50 21.78
N ALA A 31 -24.51 -9.34 22.79
CA ALA A 31 -23.44 -9.26 23.76
C ALA A 31 -22.12 -9.23 22.99
N VAL A 32 -21.53 -8.04 22.85
CA VAL A 32 -20.11 -7.89 22.53
C VAL A 32 -19.37 -8.53 23.71
N MET A 33 -19.08 -9.83 23.60
CA MET A 33 -18.17 -10.53 24.51
C MET A 33 -16.86 -9.75 24.53
N ARG A 34 -16.58 -9.11 25.64
CA ARG A 34 -15.29 -8.47 25.90
C ARG A 34 -14.20 -9.54 25.83
N PRO A 35 -13.21 -9.41 24.93
CA PRO A 35 -12.14 -10.42 24.80
C PRO A 35 -11.15 -10.42 25.98
N ALA A 36 -11.41 -9.66 27.04
CA ALA A 36 -10.48 -9.47 28.14
C ALA A 36 -10.53 -10.53 29.26
N GLN A 37 -11.53 -11.40 29.30
CA GLN A 37 -11.62 -12.38 30.39
C GLN A 37 -11.00 -13.74 30.11
N PHE A 38 -10.80 -14.13 28.86
CA PHE A 38 -10.16 -15.42 28.52
C PHE A 38 -8.63 -15.42 28.62
N SER A 39 -7.98 -14.26 28.61
CA SER A 39 -6.51 -14.17 28.68
C SER A 39 -5.94 -14.26 30.10
N ALA A 40 -6.74 -14.07 31.12
CA ALA A 40 -6.28 -14.06 32.50
C ALA A 40 -6.09 -15.47 33.09
N VAL A 41 -6.91 -16.44 32.69
CA VAL A 41 -6.86 -17.80 33.24
C VAL A 41 -5.65 -18.59 32.73
N SER A 42 -5.24 -18.40 31.49
CA SER A 42 -4.06 -19.09 30.90
C SER A 42 -2.70 -18.55 31.38
N ARG A 43 -2.65 -17.32 31.92
CA ARG A 43 -1.39 -16.71 32.41
C ARG A 43 -0.92 -17.30 33.75
N HIS A 44 -1.84 -17.72 34.62
CA HIS A 44 -1.48 -18.21 35.94
C HIS A 44 -1.00 -19.67 35.97
N THR A 45 -1.29 -20.46 34.92
CA THR A 45 -0.92 -21.88 34.91
C THR A 45 0.55 -22.12 34.57
N LYS A 46 1.15 -21.32 33.67
CA LYS A 46 2.54 -21.50 33.16
C LYS A 46 3.61 -21.03 34.15
N GLU A 47 3.37 -19.94 34.88
CA GLU A 47 4.27 -19.51 35.97
C GLU A 47 4.20 -20.47 37.16
N ARG A 48 3.04 -21.06 37.41
CA ARG A 48 2.84 -22.04 38.49
C ARG A 48 3.64 -23.34 38.31
N SER A 49 3.80 -23.81 37.04
CA SER A 49 4.52 -25.08 36.79
C SER A 49 6.03 -24.97 37.08
N ALA A 50 6.66 -23.86 36.74
CA ALA A 50 8.08 -23.64 37.07
C ALA A 50 8.29 -23.47 38.57
N MET A 51 7.40 -22.72 39.24
CA MET A 51 7.42 -22.59 40.70
C MET A 51 7.28 -23.93 41.39
N VAL A 52 6.33 -24.77 40.95
CA VAL A 52 6.08 -26.09 41.54
C VAL A 52 7.32 -26.99 41.39
N LEU A 53 7.99 -27.00 40.22
CA LEU A 53 9.17 -27.83 39.99
C LEU A 53 10.34 -27.45 40.92
N VAL A 54 10.64 -26.13 41.03
CA VAL A 54 11.70 -25.63 41.91
C VAL A 54 11.35 -25.87 43.38
N MET A 55 10.07 -25.69 43.74
CA MET A 55 9.57 -25.96 45.10
C MET A 55 9.68 -27.43 45.46
N VAL A 56 9.34 -28.35 44.55
CA VAL A 56 9.48 -29.81 44.75
C VAL A 56 10.95 -30.18 44.92
N LEU A 57 11.83 -29.65 44.06
CA LEU A 57 13.26 -29.93 44.15
C LEU A 57 13.88 -29.40 45.46
N TYR A 58 13.45 -28.22 45.90
CA TYR A 58 13.84 -27.65 47.18
C TYR A 58 13.31 -28.50 48.35
N ILE A 59 12.04 -28.92 48.35
CA ILE A 59 11.44 -29.79 49.38
C ILE A 59 12.20 -31.12 49.46
N VAL A 60 12.52 -31.73 48.32
CA VAL A 60 13.31 -32.97 48.26
C VAL A 60 14.70 -32.77 48.87
N MET A 61 15.35 -31.63 48.53
CA MET A 61 16.66 -31.29 49.08
C MET A 61 16.60 -31.08 50.59
N VAL A 62 15.60 -30.36 51.11
CA VAL A 62 15.38 -30.16 52.54
C VAL A 62 15.09 -31.50 53.24
N TRP A 63 14.24 -32.36 52.65
CA TRP A 63 13.94 -33.68 53.18
C TRP A 63 15.19 -34.54 53.23
N LEU A 64 16.05 -34.51 52.23
CA LEU A 64 17.31 -35.25 52.16
C LEU A 64 18.30 -34.77 53.24
N LEU A 65 18.41 -33.44 53.46
CA LEU A 65 19.26 -32.81 54.46
C LEU A 65 18.81 -33.13 55.88
N PHE A 66 17.52 -33.06 56.17
CA PHE A 66 16.99 -33.27 57.52
C PHE A 66 16.68 -34.74 57.84
N SER A 67 16.19 -35.54 56.88
CA SER A 67 15.76 -36.91 57.12
C SER A 67 16.85 -37.96 56.87
N LYS A 68 17.60 -37.84 55.74
CA LYS A 68 18.64 -38.81 55.34
C LYS A 68 20.00 -38.48 55.93
N LEU A 69 20.48 -37.25 55.78
CA LEU A 69 21.82 -36.84 56.20
C LEU A 69 21.91 -36.42 57.65
N LYS A 70 20.78 -36.14 58.34
CA LYS A 70 20.67 -35.73 59.78
C LYS A 70 21.72 -34.68 60.19
N LEU A 71 22.14 -33.81 59.25
CA LEU A 71 23.18 -32.79 59.47
C LEU A 71 22.75 -31.68 60.42
N VAL A 72 21.42 -31.43 60.51
CA VAL A 72 20.84 -30.35 61.33
C VAL A 72 19.71 -30.90 62.14
N LYS A 73 19.72 -30.69 63.52
CA LYS A 73 18.63 -31.06 64.38
C LYS A 73 17.38 -30.20 64.13
N TRP A 74 16.22 -30.80 63.94
CA TRP A 74 14.98 -30.11 63.73
C TRP A 74 14.59 -29.28 64.97
N GLY A 75 14.61 -27.94 64.78
CA GLY A 75 14.21 -27.01 65.85
C GLY A 75 13.49 -25.80 65.16
N TRP A 76 12.72 -25.04 65.93
CA TRP A 76 11.99 -23.89 65.42
C TRP A 76 12.87 -22.90 64.67
N GLY A 77 14.07 -22.62 65.21
CA GLY A 77 15.03 -21.73 64.53
C GLY A 77 15.60 -22.32 63.23
N ALA A 78 15.89 -23.63 63.18
CA ALA A 78 16.36 -24.27 61.94
C ALA A 78 15.24 -24.30 60.89
N GLY A 79 14.00 -24.52 61.29
CA GLY A 79 12.86 -24.49 60.36
C GLY A 79 12.60 -23.13 59.77
N THR A 80 12.63 -22.05 60.54
CA THR A 80 12.44 -20.68 60.04
C THR A 80 13.57 -20.25 59.07
N ILE A 81 14.81 -20.55 59.43
CA ILE A 81 15.96 -20.27 58.54
C ILE A 81 15.83 -21.00 57.20
N THR A 82 15.44 -22.29 57.24
CA THR A 82 15.23 -23.07 56.00
C THR A 82 14.14 -22.48 55.14
N VAL A 83 13.01 -22.05 55.71
CA VAL A 83 11.94 -21.40 54.92
C VAL A 83 12.40 -20.09 54.31
N VAL A 84 13.12 -19.25 55.05
CA VAL A 84 13.66 -17.98 54.53
C VAL A 84 14.66 -18.20 53.40
N ILE A 85 15.58 -19.16 53.59
CA ILE A 85 16.55 -19.52 52.52
C ILE A 85 15.80 -20.03 51.27
N GLY A 86 14.78 -20.90 51.48
CA GLY A 86 13.99 -21.40 50.36
C GLY A 86 13.23 -20.31 49.60
N ALA A 87 12.62 -19.38 50.32
CA ALA A 87 11.95 -18.24 49.74
C ALA A 87 12.94 -17.34 48.97
N PHE A 88 14.13 -17.13 49.50
CA PHE A 88 15.18 -16.35 48.82
C PHE A 88 15.69 -17.06 47.56
N ILE A 89 15.97 -18.36 47.62
CA ILE A 89 16.37 -19.15 46.44
C ILE A 89 15.28 -19.12 45.38
N LEU A 90 14.02 -19.28 45.77
CA LEU A 90 12.87 -19.21 44.83
C LEU A 90 12.77 -17.82 44.17
N MET A 91 12.93 -16.75 44.94
CA MET A 91 12.90 -15.36 44.45
C MET A 91 14.02 -15.11 43.46
N VAL A 92 15.26 -15.51 43.77
CA VAL A 92 16.41 -15.37 42.88
C VAL A 92 16.20 -16.19 41.59
N PHE A 93 15.73 -17.43 41.73
CA PHE A 93 15.45 -18.31 40.60
C PHE A 93 14.39 -17.72 39.68
N LEU A 94 13.28 -17.22 40.22
CA LEU A 94 12.22 -16.57 39.43
C LEU A 94 12.74 -15.31 38.71
N GLY A 95 13.57 -14.50 39.38
CA GLY A 95 14.17 -13.33 38.80
C GLY A 95 15.08 -13.69 37.61
N LEU A 96 15.96 -14.68 37.81
CA LEU A 96 16.86 -15.17 36.77
C LEU A 96 16.10 -15.85 35.61
N PHE A 97 15.11 -16.66 35.92
CA PHE A 97 14.29 -17.32 34.93
C PHE A 97 13.53 -16.32 34.06
N ASN A 98 12.91 -15.31 34.67
CA ASN A 98 12.18 -14.27 33.93
C ASN A 98 13.11 -13.36 33.11
N SER A 99 14.36 -13.16 33.54
CA SER A 99 15.37 -12.35 32.86
C SER A 99 16.07 -13.09 31.70
N LEU A 100 16.47 -14.37 31.94
CA LEU A 100 17.28 -15.14 30.98
C LEU A 100 16.45 -15.92 29.96
N THR A 101 15.18 -16.23 30.29
CA THR A 101 14.30 -17.01 29.43
C THR A 101 12.88 -16.42 29.37
N PRO A 102 12.72 -15.15 28.92
CA PRO A 102 11.43 -14.52 28.86
C PRO A 102 10.48 -15.25 27.90
N ALA A 103 9.25 -15.45 28.37
CA ALA A 103 8.18 -16.02 27.58
C ALA A 103 7.25 -14.93 27.00
N GLY A 104 6.80 -15.14 25.80
CA GLY A 104 5.83 -14.30 25.10
C GLY A 104 4.79 -15.14 24.37
N ARG A 105 3.70 -14.51 23.98
CA ARG A 105 2.74 -15.12 23.04
C ARG A 105 3.04 -14.59 21.66
N PHE A 106 2.86 -15.43 20.66
CA PHE A 106 2.99 -15.02 19.28
C PHE A 106 1.72 -15.30 18.49
N VAL A 107 1.65 -14.66 17.34
CA VAL A 107 0.65 -14.88 16.31
C VAL A 107 1.34 -14.88 14.94
N VAL A 108 0.90 -15.74 14.05
CA VAL A 108 1.34 -15.77 12.66
C VAL A 108 0.66 -14.60 11.92
N ILE A 109 1.46 -13.75 11.31
CA ILE A 109 0.98 -12.62 10.51
C ILE A 109 1.53 -12.69 9.09
N SER A 110 0.83 -12.08 8.16
CA SER A 110 1.33 -11.82 6.80
C SER A 110 0.84 -10.48 6.32
N ARG A 111 1.45 -9.99 5.27
CA ARG A 111 0.97 -8.79 4.59
C ARG A 111 -0.30 -9.14 3.82
N VAL A 112 -1.36 -8.46 4.15
CA VAL A 112 -2.64 -8.53 3.43
C VAL A 112 -2.70 -7.34 2.47
N VAL A 113 -2.88 -7.63 1.19
CA VAL A 113 -3.09 -6.62 0.16
C VAL A 113 -4.58 -6.52 -0.09
N GLU A 114 -5.12 -5.35 0.14
CA GLU A 114 -6.48 -5.01 -0.26
C GLU A 114 -6.50 -4.68 -1.74
N VAL A 115 -7.10 -5.57 -2.53
CA VAL A 115 -7.15 -5.42 -3.99
C VAL A 115 -8.27 -4.47 -4.36
N THR A 116 -7.88 -3.26 -4.76
CA THR A 116 -8.78 -2.21 -5.25
C THR A 116 -8.51 -2.01 -6.74
N PRO A 117 -9.52 -2.04 -7.61
CA PRO A 117 -9.31 -1.83 -9.03
C PRO A 117 -9.00 -0.37 -9.34
N ASN A 118 -8.14 -0.13 -10.34
CA ASN A 118 -7.79 1.21 -10.80
C ASN A 118 -8.86 1.81 -11.74
N VAL A 119 -9.79 0.97 -12.23
CA VAL A 119 -10.90 1.37 -13.11
C VAL A 119 -12.20 0.76 -12.63
N SER A 120 -13.31 1.44 -12.86
CA SER A 120 -14.63 0.99 -12.40
C SER A 120 -15.45 0.37 -13.53
N GLY A 121 -16.10 -0.76 -13.29
CA GLY A 121 -16.94 -1.40 -14.31
C GLY A 121 -17.58 -2.69 -13.82
N GLN A 122 -18.36 -3.32 -14.70
CA GLN A 122 -19.00 -4.59 -14.41
C GLN A 122 -17.97 -5.72 -14.46
N VAL A 123 -18.00 -6.61 -13.49
CA VAL A 123 -17.14 -7.80 -13.45
C VAL A 123 -17.69 -8.89 -14.36
N VAL A 124 -16.86 -9.33 -15.29
CA VAL A 124 -17.22 -10.37 -16.26
C VAL A 124 -16.73 -11.76 -15.86
N SER A 125 -15.64 -11.85 -15.15
CA SER A 125 -15.08 -13.13 -14.70
C SER A 125 -14.25 -13.00 -13.41
N ILE A 126 -14.27 -14.08 -12.61
CA ILE A 126 -13.47 -14.24 -11.41
C ILE A 126 -12.90 -15.67 -11.44
N PRO A 127 -11.73 -15.88 -12.07
CA PRO A 127 -11.17 -17.21 -12.24
C PRO A 127 -10.58 -17.80 -10.95
N VAL A 128 -10.30 -16.97 -9.92
CA VAL A 128 -9.70 -17.43 -8.67
C VAL A 128 -10.74 -17.96 -7.69
N GLN A 129 -10.32 -18.96 -6.91
CA GLN A 129 -11.11 -19.49 -5.80
C GLN A 129 -10.54 -19.01 -4.46
N VAL A 130 -11.42 -18.81 -3.48
CA VAL A 130 -11.02 -18.44 -2.11
C VAL A 130 -10.20 -19.58 -1.50
N ASN A 131 -9.12 -19.25 -0.82
CA ASN A 131 -8.15 -20.15 -0.20
C ASN A 131 -7.38 -21.08 -1.16
N ALA A 132 -7.49 -20.89 -2.47
CA ALA A 132 -6.65 -21.59 -3.44
C ALA A 132 -5.32 -20.84 -3.69
N PRO A 133 -4.21 -21.56 -3.90
CA PRO A 133 -2.93 -20.92 -4.19
C PRO A 133 -2.97 -20.22 -5.55
N VAL A 134 -2.52 -18.98 -5.59
CA VAL A 134 -2.47 -18.12 -6.78
C VAL A 134 -1.03 -17.66 -6.98
N LYS A 135 -0.52 -17.78 -8.20
CA LYS A 135 0.82 -17.30 -8.56
C LYS A 135 0.81 -15.83 -8.94
N ALA A 136 1.96 -15.18 -8.78
CA ALA A 136 2.20 -13.82 -9.26
C ALA A 136 1.79 -13.67 -10.74
N GLY A 137 1.11 -12.56 -11.08
CA GLY A 137 0.62 -12.28 -12.42
C GLY A 137 -0.66 -13.01 -12.84
N ALA A 138 -1.15 -13.98 -12.06
CA ALA A 138 -2.42 -14.64 -12.33
C ALA A 138 -3.59 -13.66 -12.26
N ILE A 139 -4.61 -13.85 -13.11
CA ILE A 139 -5.79 -12.98 -13.15
C ILE A 139 -6.64 -13.25 -11.92
N LEU A 140 -6.89 -12.22 -11.10
CA LEU A 140 -7.78 -12.28 -9.95
C LEU A 140 -9.24 -12.11 -10.36
N PHE A 141 -9.53 -11.06 -11.09
CA PHE A 141 -10.84 -10.83 -11.72
C PHE A 141 -10.68 -9.90 -12.92
N GLN A 142 -11.71 -9.86 -13.75
CA GLN A 142 -11.73 -9.07 -14.97
C GLN A 142 -12.98 -8.20 -15.01
N ILE A 143 -12.78 -6.92 -15.26
CA ILE A 143 -13.82 -5.93 -15.53
C ILE A 143 -14.11 -5.94 -17.03
N ASP A 144 -15.35 -5.63 -17.44
CA ASP A 144 -15.74 -5.54 -18.85
C ASP A 144 -14.81 -4.57 -19.61
N PRO A 145 -14.00 -5.08 -20.56
CA PRO A 145 -13.08 -4.27 -21.31
C PRO A 145 -13.74 -3.51 -22.48
N ALA A 146 -14.99 -3.81 -22.83
CA ALA A 146 -15.64 -3.28 -24.04
C ALA A 146 -15.70 -1.75 -24.05
N PRO A 147 -16.14 -1.03 -23.00
CA PRO A 147 -16.18 0.42 -22.99
C PRO A 147 -14.78 1.03 -23.17
N TYR A 148 -13.76 0.43 -22.58
CA TYR A 148 -12.38 0.88 -22.67
C TYR A 148 -11.78 0.63 -24.05
N LYS A 149 -12.11 -0.50 -24.69
CA LYS A 149 -11.74 -0.77 -26.08
C LYS A 149 -12.34 0.25 -27.05
N TYR A 150 -13.62 0.61 -26.86
CA TYR A 150 -14.26 1.63 -27.69
C TYR A 150 -13.58 3.00 -27.54
N LYS A 151 -13.18 3.37 -26.31
CA LYS A 151 -12.43 4.62 -26.07
C LYS A 151 -11.07 4.61 -26.77
N VAL A 152 -10.33 3.50 -26.72
CA VAL A 152 -9.07 3.33 -27.45
C VAL A 152 -9.29 3.48 -28.96
N SER A 153 -10.25 2.76 -29.55
CA SER A 153 -10.55 2.86 -30.98
C SER A 153 -10.95 4.28 -31.41
N GLN A 154 -11.73 4.99 -30.59
CA GLN A 154 -12.11 6.37 -30.85
C GLN A 154 -10.89 7.29 -30.90
N LEU A 155 -9.98 7.15 -29.94
CA LEU A 155 -8.75 7.97 -29.89
C LEU A 155 -7.78 7.60 -31.01
N GLU A 156 -7.69 6.34 -31.42
CA GLU A 156 -6.89 5.90 -32.57
C GLU A 156 -7.40 6.57 -33.88
N ALA A 157 -8.72 6.62 -34.06
CA ALA A 157 -9.31 7.31 -35.19
C ALA A 157 -9.04 8.83 -35.17
N SER A 158 -9.16 9.45 -33.98
CA SER A 158 -8.88 10.88 -33.79
C SER A 158 -7.40 11.20 -34.06
N LEU A 159 -6.49 10.34 -33.62
CA LEU A 159 -5.05 10.47 -33.85
C LEU A 159 -4.73 10.38 -35.36
N ALA A 160 -5.32 9.41 -36.06
CA ALA A 160 -5.16 9.26 -37.51
C ALA A 160 -5.66 10.50 -38.24
N GLN A 161 -6.77 11.09 -37.81
CA GLN A 161 -7.30 12.34 -38.37
C GLN A 161 -6.35 13.51 -38.13
N ALA A 162 -5.80 13.66 -36.92
CA ALA A 162 -4.83 14.71 -36.59
C ALA A 162 -3.55 14.56 -37.42
N GLN A 163 -3.03 13.34 -37.59
CA GLN A 163 -1.88 13.08 -38.46
C GLN A 163 -2.14 13.45 -39.93
N GLN A 164 -3.37 13.20 -40.41
CA GLN A 164 -3.75 13.61 -41.74
C GLN A 164 -3.81 15.13 -41.86
N GLN A 165 -4.27 15.84 -40.85
CA GLN A 165 -4.28 17.31 -40.80
C GLN A 165 -2.87 17.89 -40.85
N VAL A 166 -1.90 17.29 -40.16
CA VAL A 166 -0.49 17.69 -40.23
C VAL A 166 0.06 17.56 -41.68
N LYS A 167 -0.27 16.47 -42.38
CA LYS A 167 0.09 16.31 -43.80
C LYS A 167 -0.52 17.37 -44.69
N GLN A 168 -1.77 17.78 -44.42
CA GLN A 168 -2.43 18.88 -45.16
C GLN A 168 -1.75 20.22 -44.89
N LEU A 169 -1.37 20.53 -43.65
CA LEU A 169 -0.64 21.75 -43.32
C LEU A 169 0.70 21.81 -44.04
N LYS A 170 1.43 20.69 -44.08
CA LYS A 170 2.68 20.58 -44.82
C LYS A 170 2.48 20.84 -46.33
N ALA A 171 1.47 20.20 -46.92
CA ALA A 171 1.15 20.42 -48.33
C ALA A 171 0.80 21.90 -48.64
N SER A 172 0.06 22.56 -47.73
CA SER A 172 -0.26 23.98 -47.84
C SER A 172 0.98 24.87 -47.75
N TYR A 173 1.90 24.56 -46.83
CA TYR A 173 3.20 25.25 -46.75
C TYR A 173 4.03 25.08 -48.04
N ASP A 174 4.15 23.85 -48.55
CA ASP A 174 4.90 23.55 -49.77
C ASP A 174 4.30 24.29 -50.98
N GLN A 175 2.97 24.37 -51.05
CA GLN A 175 2.26 25.13 -52.10
C GLN A 175 2.53 26.66 -52.01
N ALA A 176 2.42 27.22 -50.80
CA ALA A 176 2.71 28.64 -50.58
C ALA A 176 4.16 28.97 -50.93
N LYS A 177 5.10 28.11 -50.55
CA LYS A 177 6.52 28.23 -50.86
C LYS A 177 6.77 28.19 -52.39
N ALA A 178 6.18 27.22 -53.09
CA ALA A 178 6.31 27.13 -54.56
C ALA A 178 5.79 28.37 -55.27
N ASN A 179 4.68 28.96 -54.79
CA ASN A 179 4.13 30.20 -55.33
C ASN A 179 5.08 31.40 -55.11
N ALA A 180 5.64 31.55 -53.89
CA ALA A 180 6.61 32.59 -53.57
C ALA A 180 7.90 32.45 -54.43
N ASP A 181 8.39 31.22 -54.57
CA ASP A 181 9.57 30.94 -55.45
C ASP A 181 9.31 31.29 -56.89
N ALA A 182 8.11 31.00 -57.42
CA ALA A 182 7.74 31.39 -58.80
C ALA A 182 7.72 32.91 -58.98
N LEU A 183 7.11 33.64 -58.04
CA LEU A 183 7.08 35.12 -58.04
C LEU A 183 8.48 35.70 -57.88
N LYS A 184 9.35 35.09 -57.08
CA LYS A 184 10.74 35.49 -56.95
C LYS A 184 11.52 35.41 -58.32
N GLN A 185 11.34 34.30 -59.03
CA GLN A 185 11.92 34.17 -60.39
C GLN A 185 11.34 35.21 -61.35
N GLN A 186 10.06 35.49 -61.27
CA GLN A 186 9.43 36.52 -62.11
C GLN A 186 9.94 37.92 -61.74
N LEU A 187 10.20 38.22 -60.47
CA LEU A 187 10.78 39.47 -60.03
C LEU A 187 12.21 39.67 -60.62
N VAL A 188 13.03 38.61 -60.54
CA VAL A 188 14.39 38.64 -61.17
C VAL A 188 14.30 39.02 -62.62
N TYR A 189 13.42 38.39 -63.39
CA TYR A 189 13.21 38.74 -64.83
C TYR A 189 12.75 40.18 -64.99
N ARG A 190 11.78 40.67 -64.19
CA ARG A 190 11.29 42.06 -64.25
C ARG A 190 12.37 43.07 -63.88
N THR A 191 13.21 42.75 -62.88
CA THR A 191 14.35 43.57 -62.45
C THR A 191 15.34 43.79 -63.62
N GLN A 192 15.69 42.69 -64.29
CA GLN A 192 16.62 42.75 -65.41
C GLN A 192 15.99 43.54 -66.57
N ARG A 193 14.71 43.29 -66.89
CA ARG A 193 13.98 44.02 -67.96
C ARG A 193 13.90 45.52 -67.68
N LEU A 194 13.64 45.93 -66.47
CA LEU A 194 13.62 47.32 -66.01
C LEU A 194 14.98 47.97 -66.19
N ALA A 195 16.09 47.31 -65.85
CA ALA A 195 17.44 47.81 -66.03
C ALA A 195 17.78 48.00 -67.49
N ASP A 196 17.36 47.10 -68.38
CA ASP A 196 17.61 47.19 -69.83
C ASP A 196 16.81 48.34 -70.44
N ILE A 197 15.54 48.49 -70.13
CA ILE A 197 14.68 49.61 -70.62
C ILE A 197 15.24 50.96 -70.13
N ARG A 198 15.68 51.04 -68.86
CA ARG A 198 16.30 52.26 -68.29
C ARG A 198 17.53 52.69 -69.08
N LYS A 199 18.38 51.76 -69.50
CA LYS A 199 19.54 52.04 -70.39
C LYS A 199 19.11 52.52 -71.73
N LEU A 200 18.10 51.91 -72.39
CA LEU A 200 17.61 52.30 -73.72
C LEU A 200 16.93 53.65 -73.70
N VAL A 201 16.23 54.05 -72.66
CA VAL A 201 15.66 55.39 -72.47
C VAL A 201 16.78 56.45 -72.37
N ALA A 202 17.82 56.13 -71.53
CA ALA A 202 18.97 57.02 -71.34
C ALA A 202 19.76 57.31 -72.66
N THR A 203 19.72 56.39 -73.62
CA THR A 203 20.33 56.53 -74.98
C THR A 203 19.37 57.14 -76.02
N GLY A 204 18.16 57.51 -75.59
CA GLY A 204 17.14 58.06 -76.52
C GLY A 204 16.50 57.01 -77.45
N SER A 205 16.77 55.71 -77.26
CA SER A 205 16.30 54.63 -78.15
C SER A 205 14.90 54.13 -77.78
N GLN A 206 14.33 54.57 -76.63
CA GLN A 206 12.98 54.18 -76.17
C GLN A 206 12.28 55.40 -75.52
N ALA A 207 10.95 55.40 -75.58
CA ALA A 207 10.12 56.44 -74.97
C ALA A 207 10.02 56.30 -73.49
N GLU A 208 9.99 57.41 -72.76
CA GLU A 208 9.89 57.46 -71.26
C GLU A 208 8.63 56.72 -70.69
N PHE A 209 7.54 56.76 -71.46
CA PHE A 209 6.33 56.00 -71.17
C PHE A 209 6.60 54.49 -71.00
N ARG A 210 7.52 53.91 -71.79
CA ARG A 210 7.91 52.51 -71.68
C ARG A 210 8.64 52.20 -70.34
N LEU A 211 9.43 53.14 -69.86
CA LEU A 211 10.09 53.01 -68.57
C LEU A 211 9.06 53.01 -67.44
N GLN A 212 8.11 53.95 -67.48
CA GLN A 212 7.06 54.06 -66.52
C GLN A 212 6.19 52.78 -66.46
N ASP A 213 5.75 52.23 -67.60
CA ASP A 213 5.01 51.00 -67.72
C ASP A 213 5.80 49.81 -67.15
N THR A 214 7.10 49.71 -67.49
CA THR A 214 7.94 48.62 -66.92
C THR A 214 8.18 48.77 -65.46
N GLN A 215 8.27 49.98 -64.92
CA GLN A 215 8.36 50.20 -63.45
C GLN A 215 7.11 49.74 -62.74
N VAL A 216 5.90 50.08 -63.24
CA VAL A 216 4.65 49.62 -62.66
C VAL A 216 4.55 48.08 -62.66
N GLN A 217 5.00 47.45 -63.73
CA GLN A 217 5.02 45.98 -63.79
C GLN A 217 6.01 45.35 -62.76
N TYR A 218 7.17 45.98 -62.57
CA TYR A 218 8.12 45.55 -61.52
C TYR A 218 7.53 45.71 -60.15
N ASP A 219 6.98 46.90 -59.83
CA ASP A 219 6.39 47.19 -58.54
C ASP A 219 5.20 46.21 -58.20
N THR A 220 4.40 45.91 -59.23
CA THR A 220 3.29 44.94 -59.08
C THR A 220 3.79 43.56 -58.65
N VAL A 221 4.82 43.03 -59.34
CA VAL A 221 5.37 41.70 -58.94
C VAL A 221 6.06 41.73 -57.58
N GLN A 222 6.73 42.86 -57.24
CA GLN A 222 7.34 43.02 -55.91
C GLN A 222 6.32 42.97 -54.80
N TYR A 223 5.18 43.66 -54.92
CA TYR A 223 4.11 43.58 -53.91
C TYR A 223 3.44 42.23 -53.93
N GLN A 224 3.29 41.53 -55.00
CA GLN A 224 2.79 40.17 -55.07
C GLN A 224 3.72 39.18 -54.36
N LEU A 225 5.04 39.34 -54.50
CA LEU A 225 6.03 38.51 -53.78
C LEU A 225 5.94 38.74 -52.28
N LEU A 226 5.86 40.02 -51.88
CA LEU A 226 5.72 40.33 -50.45
C LEU A 226 4.47 39.66 -49.80
N ALA A 227 3.35 39.70 -50.55
CA ALA A 227 2.13 39.02 -50.10
C ALA A 227 2.29 37.48 -50.07
N ALA A 228 2.99 36.91 -51.06
CA ALA A 228 3.26 35.48 -51.10
C ALA A 228 4.23 35.03 -49.98
N GLU A 229 5.25 35.83 -49.66
CA GLU A 229 6.16 35.58 -48.54
C GLU A 229 5.42 35.61 -47.19
N ALA A 230 4.50 36.55 -46.99
CA ALA A 230 3.63 36.58 -45.82
C ALA A 230 2.73 35.33 -45.73
N ALA A 231 2.23 34.84 -46.89
CA ALA A 231 1.47 33.57 -46.92
C ALA A 231 2.32 32.35 -46.56
N VAL A 232 3.60 32.29 -46.98
CA VAL A 232 4.54 31.24 -46.56
C VAL A 232 4.76 31.26 -45.06
N GLU A 233 4.98 32.46 -44.50
CA GLU A 233 5.20 32.59 -43.04
C GLU A 233 3.96 32.17 -42.24
N ASN A 234 2.78 32.53 -42.66
CA ASN A 234 1.53 32.08 -42.01
C ASN A 234 1.38 30.55 -42.07
N ALA A 235 1.67 29.94 -43.24
CA ALA A 235 1.63 28.49 -43.39
C ALA A 235 2.71 27.77 -42.55
N ARG A 236 3.90 28.40 -42.42
CA ARG A 236 5.01 27.93 -41.57
C ARG A 236 4.59 27.92 -40.10
N LEU A 237 4.06 29.03 -39.61
CA LEU A 237 3.59 29.15 -38.23
C LEU A 237 2.48 28.13 -37.89
N ALA A 238 1.57 27.89 -38.84
CA ALA A 238 0.52 26.88 -38.67
C ALA A 238 1.10 25.44 -38.58
N MET A 239 2.20 25.17 -39.26
CA MET A 239 2.87 23.87 -39.25
C MET A 239 3.78 23.70 -38.01
N GLU A 240 4.46 24.77 -37.57
CA GLU A 240 5.46 24.75 -36.48
C GLU A 240 4.89 24.73 -35.05
N SER A 241 3.58 24.53 -34.89
CA SER A 241 3.03 24.29 -33.54
C SER A 241 3.44 22.90 -33.06
N GLU A 242 4.65 22.78 -32.48
CA GLU A 242 5.26 21.51 -32.08
C GLU A 242 5.60 21.47 -30.63
N ILE A 243 5.45 20.26 -30.03
CA ILE A 243 5.97 19.89 -28.69
C ILE A 243 6.84 18.65 -28.91
N GLY A 244 8.13 18.74 -28.55
CA GLY A 244 9.06 17.62 -28.65
C GLY A 244 9.32 17.09 -30.06
N GLY A 245 9.10 17.92 -31.12
CA GLY A 245 9.25 17.51 -32.52
C GLY A 245 8.00 16.94 -33.17
N GLU A 246 6.87 16.90 -32.43
CA GLU A 246 5.57 16.50 -32.97
C GLU A 246 4.55 17.64 -32.88
N ASN A 247 3.61 17.67 -33.81
CA ASN A 247 2.51 18.65 -33.78
C ASN A 247 1.74 18.53 -32.47
N THR A 248 1.47 19.67 -31.80
CA THR A 248 0.85 19.75 -30.47
C THR A 248 -0.44 18.94 -30.36
N ASN A 249 -1.29 18.95 -31.38
CA ASN A 249 -2.54 18.21 -31.41
C ASN A 249 -2.28 16.68 -31.48
N VAL A 250 -1.30 16.25 -32.27
CA VAL A 250 -0.89 14.84 -32.38
C VAL A 250 -0.33 14.35 -31.04
N ALA A 251 0.60 15.12 -30.44
CA ALA A 251 1.18 14.78 -29.15
C ALA A 251 0.11 14.68 -28.04
N GLN A 252 -0.86 15.59 -28.01
CA GLN A 252 -1.98 15.55 -27.06
C GLN A 252 -2.83 14.29 -27.23
N LEU A 253 -3.22 13.96 -28.47
CA LEU A 253 -4.04 12.77 -28.74
C LEU A 253 -3.27 11.48 -28.49
N GLN A 254 -1.99 11.45 -28.71
CA GLN A 254 -1.12 10.32 -28.41
C GLN A 254 -1.06 10.06 -26.90
N ALA A 255 -0.87 11.11 -26.07
CA ALA A 255 -0.91 11.01 -24.63
C ALA A 255 -2.28 10.52 -24.10
N GLN A 256 -3.38 11.00 -24.70
CA GLN A 256 -4.73 10.52 -24.37
C GLN A 256 -4.93 9.04 -24.75
N LEU A 257 -4.41 8.61 -25.89
CA LEU A 257 -4.46 7.23 -26.35
C LEU A 257 -3.67 6.30 -25.41
N GLU A 258 -2.50 6.70 -24.99
CA GLU A 258 -1.68 5.94 -24.03
C GLU A 258 -2.40 5.79 -22.69
N ASN A 259 -3.03 6.87 -22.19
CA ASN A 259 -3.84 6.79 -20.98
C ASN A 259 -5.04 5.83 -21.15
N ALA A 260 -5.75 5.88 -22.28
CA ALA A 260 -6.86 4.98 -22.53
C ALA A 260 -6.42 3.50 -22.66
N ARG A 261 -5.24 3.23 -23.21
CA ARG A 261 -4.64 1.91 -23.28
C ARG A 261 -4.26 1.41 -21.88
N TRP A 262 -3.70 2.27 -21.05
CA TRP A 262 -3.43 1.95 -19.65
C TRP A 262 -4.74 1.61 -18.90
N GLU A 263 -5.79 2.43 -19.04
CA GLU A 263 -7.11 2.15 -18.44
C GLU A 263 -7.67 0.79 -18.92
N LEU A 264 -7.49 0.45 -20.20
CA LEU A 264 -7.90 -0.86 -20.75
C LEU A 264 -7.10 -2.01 -20.11
N ASP A 265 -5.80 -1.85 -19.94
CA ASP A 265 -4.97 -2.87 -19.26
C ASP A 265 -5.42 -3.06 -17.81
N GLN A 266 -5.78 -1.98 -17.11
CA GLN A 266 -6.26 -2.01 -15.74
C GLN A 266 -7.65 -2.68 -15.57
N THR A 267 -8.33 -3.05 -16.65
CA THR A 267 -9.55 -3.88 -16.58
C THR A 267 -9.26 -5.32 -16.16
N THR A 268 -8.01 -5.77 -16.28
CA THR A 268 -7.56 -7.10 -15.89
C THR A 268 -6.72 -7.02 -14.63
N ILE A 269 -7.31 -7.33 -13.49
CA ILE A 269 -6.65 -7.25 -12.19
C ILE A 269 -5.86 -8.52 -11.94
N ARG A 270 -4.56 -8.37 -11.64
CA ARG A 270 -3.61 -9.47 -11.47
C ARG A 270 -3.03 -9.51 -10.07
N ALA A 271 -2.64 -10.71 -9.63
CA ALA A 271 -1.93 -10.92 -8.37
C ALA A 271 -0.54 -10.26 -8.40
N THR A 272 -0.22 -9.48 -7.37
CA THR A 272 1.07 -8.79 -7.22
C THR A 272 2.21 -9.71 -6.78
N GLY A 273 1.88 -10.90 -6.26
CA GLY A 273 2.84 -11.89 -5.76
C GLY A 273 2.18 -13.25 -5.60
N ASP A 274 2.96 -14.23 -5.15
CA ASP A 274 2.42 -15.55 -4.80
C ASP A 274 1.62 -15.47 -3.50
N GLY A 275 0.43 -16.06 -3.50
CA GLY A 275 -0.45 -15.96 -2.34
C GLY A 275 -1.78 -16.68 -2.54
N TYR A 276 -2.79 -16.26 -1.80
CA TYR A 276 -4.15 -16.75 -1.93
C TYR A 276 -5.18 -15.67 -1.56
N VAL A 277 -6.37 -15.78 -2.14
CA VAL A 277 -7.51 -14.90 -1.82
C VAL A 277 -8.13 -15.36 -0.50
N SER A 278 -8.17 -14.49 0.50
CA SER A 278 -8.79 -14.79 1.80
C SER A 278 -10.26 -14.43 1.85
N SER A 279 -10.62 -13.29 1.27
CA SER A 279 -12.00 -12.78 1.24
C SER A 279 -12.30 -12.21 -0.13
N LEU A 280 -13.48 -12.49 -0.63
CA LEU A 280 -13.99 -12.04 -1.92
C LEU A 280 -15.37 -11.41 -1.70
N ALA A 281 -15.44 -10.08 -1.84
CA ALA A 281 -16.71 -9.35 -1.74
C ALA A 281 -17.40 -9.15 -3.10
N LEU A 282 -16.81 -9.66 -4.17
CA LEU A 282 -17.20 -9.43 -5.55
C LEU A 282 -17.91 -10.66 -6.12
N ALA A 283 -18.88 -10.42 -6.99
CA ALA A 283 -19.55 -11.47 -7.78
C ALA A 283 -19.54 -11.10 -9.26
N VAL A 284 -19.62 -12.11 -10.14
CA VAL A 284 -19.78 -11.86 -11.57
C VAL A 284 -21.09 -11.12 -11.80
N GLY A 285 -21.05 -10.06 -12.60
CA GLY A 285 -22.17 -9.13 -12.83
C GLY A 285 -22.22 -7.96 -11.85
N ALA A 286 -21.52 -8.00 -10.71
CA ALA A 286 -21.40 -6.87 -9.81
C ALA A 286 -20.53 -5.75 -10.42
N ARG A 287 -20.66 -4.53 -9.88
CA ARG A 287 -19.85 -3.38 -10.30
C ARG A 287 -18.71 -3.17 -9.33
N ALA A 288 -17.49 -3.32 -9.83
CA ALA A 288 -16.27 -2.98 -9.10
C ALA A 288 -16.05 -1.46 -9.12
N LEU A 289 -15.60 -0.89 -7.99
CA LEU A 289 -15.40 0.55 -7.80
C LEU A 289 -13.95 0.85 -7.40
N GLN A 290 -13.38 1.94 -7.91
CA GLN A 290 -12.02 2.41 -7.57
C GLN A 290 -11.84 2.80 -6.10
N THR A 291 -12.93 3.10 -5.39
CA THR A 291 -12.91 3.59 -4.00
C THR A 291 -13.09 2.51 -2.96
N ARG A 292 -13.27 1.26 -3.38
CA ARG A 292 -13.57 0.13 -2.50
C ARG A 292 -12.63 -1.03 -2.77
N SER A 293 -12.12 -1.61 -1.69
CA SER A 293 -11.42 -2.90 -1.76
C SER A 293 -12.43 -4.01 -2.03
N GLU A 294 -12.19 -4.79 -3.07
CA GLU A 294 -13.09 -5.84 -3.53
C GLU A 294 -12.66 -7.25 -3.08
N MET A 295 -11.39 -7.37 -2.66
CA MET A 295 -10.82 -8.67 -2.31
C MET A 295 -9.62 -8.47 -1.38
N SER A 296 -9.42 -9.39 -0.42
CA SER A 296 -8.23 -9.45 0.42
C SER A 296 -7.32 -10.56 -0.08
N PHE A 297 -6.11 -10.19 -0.47
CA PHE A 297 -5.08 -11.10 -0.98
C PHE A 297 -3.93 -11.21 0.03
N ILE A 298 -3.57 -12.43 0.42
CA ILE A 298 -2.53 -12.71 1.40
C ILE A 298 -1.29 -13.18 0.65
N LEU A 299 -0.16 -12.50 0.86
CA LEU A 299 1.12 -12.87 0.29
C LEU A 299 1.77 -14.01 1.08
N THR A 300 2.09 -15.11 0.41
CA THR A 300 2.71 -16.29 1.06
C THR A 300 4.16 -16.04 1.44
N ASN A 301 4.88 -15.20 0.70
CA ASN A 301 6.30 -14.94 0.94
C ASN A 301 6.55 -14.00 2.13
N ASP A 302 5.53 -13.28 2.59
CA ASP A 302 5.63 -12.29 3.67
C ASP A 302 5.11 -12.82 5.02
N ILE A 303 4.90 -14.14 5.13
CA ILE A 303 4.44 -14.74 6.38
C ILE A 303 5.57 -14.66 7.41
N THR A 304 5.26 -14.05 8.56
CA THR A 304 6.18 -13.89 9.68
C THR A 304 5.47 -14.16 10.99
N ILE A 305 6.24 -14.37 12.05
CA ILE A 305 5.73 -14.59 13.40
C ILE A 305 5.96 -13.31 14.20
N LEU A 306 4.90 -12.75 14.75
CA LEU A 306 4.96 -11.61 15.63
C LEU A 306 4.73 -12.07 17.08
N ALA A 307 5.77 -12.01 17.89
CA ALA A 307 5.68 -12.35 19.32
C ALA A 307 5.68 -11.09 20.18
N THR A 308 4.92 -11.11 21.25
CA THR A 308 4.84 -10.01 22.23
C THR A 308 5.51 -10.43 23.52
N PHE A 309 6.59 -9.75 23.91
CA PHE A 309 7.34 -9.98 25.13
C PHE A 309 7.12 -8.86 26.15
N LYS A 310 7.21 -9.18 27.44
CA LYS A 310 7.14 -8.20 28.53
C LYS A 310 8.33 -7.22 28.46
N PRO A 311 8.21 -5.97 28.96
CA PRO A 311 9.29 -4.98 28.90
C PRO A 311 10.60 -5.42 29.54
N ASN A 312 10.56 -6.21 30.62
CA ASN A 312 11.74 -6.76 31.29
C ASN A 312 12.52 -7.81 30.46
N ALA A 313 11.94 -8.28 29.37
CA ALA A 313 12.57 -9.25 28.46
C ALA A 313 13.67 -8.63 27.56
N PHE A 314 13.74 -7.31 27.45
CA PHE A 314 14.63 -6.64 26.46
C PHE A 314 16.13 -6.82 26.69
N GLN A 315 16.54 -7.26 27.85
CA GLN A 315 17.94 -7.64 28.07
C GLN A 315 18.32 -8.89 27.27
N THR A 316 17.38 -9.81 27.06
CA THR A 316 17.55 -11.10 26.38
C THR A 316 17.01 -11.09 24.95
N VAL A 317 15.89 -10.43 24.74
CA VAL A 317 15.22 -10.31 23.43
C VAL A 317 15.99 -9.28 22.60
N LYS A 318 16.88 -9.77 21.73
CA LYS A 318 17.68 -8.96 20.81
C LYS A 318 17.62 -9.56 19.41
N PRO A 319 17.83 -8.79 18.34
CA PRO A 319 17.97 -9.34 17.00
C PRO A 319 19.05 -10.43 16.97
N GLY A 320 18.74 -11.56 16.33
CA GLY A 320 19.60 -12.76 16.29
C GLY A 320 19.45 -13.73 17.47
N ALA A 321 18.75 -13.37 18.54
CA ALA A 321 18.53 -14.28 19.68
C ALA A 321 17.70 -15.50 19.26
N THR A 322 18.05 -16.66 19.83
CA THR A 322 17.36 -17.93 19.58
C THR A 322 16.03 -17.96 20.35
N VAL A 323 14.98 -18.40 19.68
CA VAL A 323 13.64 -18.53 20.24
C VAL A 323 13.15 -19.95 20.01
N LYS A 324 12.53 -20.54 21.03
CA LYS A 324 11.74 -21.76 20.91
C LYS A 324 10.28 -21.41 20.78
N LEU A 325 9.66 -21.96 19.75
CA LEU A 325 8.24 -21.75 19.42
C LEU A 325 7.47 -23.03 19.66
N VAL A 326 6.28 -22.88 20.20
CA VAL A 326 5.28 -23.95 20.32
C VAL A 326 3.98 -23.38 19.81
N PHE A 327 3.45 -23.99 18.75
CA PHE A 327 2.14 -23.63 18.20
C PHE A 327 1.04 -24.31 19.02
N ASP A 328 -0.02 -23.58 19.29
CA ASP A 328 -1.12 -24.10 20.13
C ASP A 328 -1.93 -25.20 19.39
N ASP A 329 -1.86 -25.27 18.05
CA ASP A 329 -2.50 -26.29 17.22
C ASP A 329 -1.62 -27.52 16.91
N ASN A 330 -0.35 -27.47 17.27
CA ASN A 330 0.58 -28.60 17.12
C ASN A 330 1.32 -28.92 18.44
N PRO A 331 0.58 -29.41 19.46
CA PRO A 331 1.13 -29.68 20.77
C PRO A 331 2.19 -30.79 20.70
N GLY A 332 3.25 -30.66 21.53
CA GLY A 332 4.36 -31.63 21.57
C GLY A 332 5.53 -31.32 20.65
N GLU A 333 5.35 -30.50 19.62
CA GLU A 333 6.44 -30.10 18.72
C GLU A 333 7.03 -28.73 19.11
N ILE A 334 8.34 -28.68 19.18
CA ILE A 334 9.11 -27.47 19.50
C ILE A 334 9.92 -27.06 18.30
N PHE A 335 9.71 -25.84 17.83
CA PHE A 335 10.41 -25.30 16.68
C PHE A 335 11.45 -24.27 17.11
N GLY A 336 12.64 -24.36 16.51
CA GLY A 336 13.70 -23.36 16.67
C GLY A 336 13.53 -22.22 15.66
N ALA A 337 13.63 -20.99 16.15
CA ALA A 337 13.56 -19.79 15.31
C ALA A 337 14.52 -18.70 15.85
N ARG A 338 14.61 -17.58 15.15
CA ARG A 338 15.44 -16.44 15.56
C ARG A 338 14.65 -15.15 15.49
N ILE A 339 14.96 -14.23 16.38
CA ILE A 339 14.43 -12.87 16.32
C ILE A 339 15.08 -12.14 15.16
N LEU A 340 14.27 -11.66 14.22
CA LEU A 340 14.72 -10.87 13.07
C LEU A 340 14.86 -9.40 13.47
N GLU A 341 13.79 -8.84 14.00
CA GLU A 341 13.71 -7.42 14.27
C GLU A 341 12.82 -7.13 15.49
N ILE A 342 13.11 -6.04 16.15
CA ILE A 342 12.29 -5.48 17.22
C ILE A 342 11.92 -4.07 16.81
N PRO A 343 10.64 -3.78 16.55
CA PRO A 343 10.18 -2.45 16.21
C PRO A 343 10.55 -1.43 17.29
N ARG A 344 11.08 -0.29 16.89
CA ARG A 344 11.49 0.79 17.82
C ARG A 344 10.31 1.53 18.44
N GLY A 345 9.11 1.37 17.89
CA GLY A 345 7.89 2.04 18.33
C GLY A 345 6.69 1.12 18.25
N ILE A 346 5.71 1.39 19.10
CA ILE A 346 4.40 0.73 19.10
C ILE A 346 3.31 1.80 19.10
N GLY A 347 2.13 1.49 18.55
CA GLY A 347 1.02 2.45 18.45
C GLY A 347 0.59 3.06 19.79
N GLN A 348 0.79 2.35 20.91
CA GLN A 348 0.53 2.86 22.25
C GLN A 348 1.49 3.97 22.71
N GLY A 349 2.66 4.09 22.07
CA GLY A 349 3.61 5.21 22.27
C GLY A 349 3.36 6.39 21.32
N GLN A 350 2.35 6.33 20.50
CA GLN A 350 2.02 7.38 19.54
C GLN A 350 1.15 8.45 20.21
N ILE A 351 1.63 9.68 20.21
CA ILE A 351 0.82 10.83 20.60
C ILE A 351 0.02 11.29 19.39
N ALA A 352 -1.31 11.21 19.49
CA ALA A 352 -2.18 11.72 18.42
C ALA A 352 -2.01 13.26 18.31
N VAL A 353 -1.62 13.73 17.13
CA VAL A 353 -1.55 15.17 16.84
C VAL A 353 -2.97 15.68 16.62
N SER A 354 -3.66 16.05 17.72
CA SER A 354 -5.07 16.48 17.68
C SER A 354 -5.28 17.96 18.06
N GLY A 355 -4.20 18.74 18.28
CA GLY A 355 -4.31 20.11 18.80
C GLY A 355 -4.81 20.20 20.26
N GLN A 356 -5.08 19.08 20.91
CA GLN A 356 -5.47 19.00 22.33
C GLN A 356 -4.28 18.55 23.17
N LEU A 357 -4.23 19.00 24.43
CA LEU A 357 -3.24 18.52 25.39
C LEU A 357 -3.41 17.03 25.66
N ALA A 358 -2.30 16.30 25.67
CA ALA A 358 -2.27 14.88 25.99
C ALA A 358 -2.82 14.65 27.41
N ARG A 359 -3.82 13.78 27.53
CA ARG A 359 -4.37 13.41 28.85
C ARG A 359 -3.44 12.39 29.52
N VAL A 360 -3.13 12.59 30.78
CA VAL A 360 -2.27 11.67 31.57
C VAL A 360 -2.81 10.23 31.55
N GLY A 361 -4.13 10.03 31.48
CA GLY A 361 -4.74 8.70 31.38
C GLY A 361 -4.54 7.98 30.03
N SER A 362 -4.08 8.68 28.98
CA SER A 362 -3.71 8.07 27.70
C SER A 362 -2.23 7.63 27.64
N ILE A 363 -1.43 7.97 28.62
CA ILE A 363 -0.03 7.55 28.76
C ILE A 363 -0.01 6.23 29.52
N GLY A 364 -0.59 5.19 28.93
CA GLY A 364 -0.51 3.82 29.45
C GLY A 364 0.79 3.18 28.99
N GLY A 365 1.59 2.64 29.90
CA GLY A 365 2.76 1.85 29.52
C GLY A 365 2.35 0.62 28.70
N ALA A 366 3.15 0.27 27.69
CA ALA A 366 2.91 -0.92 26.88
C ALA A 366 2.93 -2.18 27.77
N GLN A 367 1.91 -3.02 27.66
CA GLN A 367 1.88 -4.32 28.34
C GLN A 367 2.89 -5.32 27.74
N GLY A 368 3.42 -5.03 26.56
CA GLY A 368 4.43 -5.82 25.88
C GLY A 368 4.89 -5.15 24.58
N TYR A 369 6.06 -5.55 24.15
CA TYR A 369 6.64 -5.07 22.90
C TYR A 369 6.68 -6.19 21.87
N PRO A 370 6.35 -5.91 20.61
CA PRO A 370 6.41 -6.89 19.55
C PRO A 370 7.86 -7.17 19.15
N ALA A 371 8.13 -8.41 18.76
CA ALA A 371 9.35 -8.84 18.11
C ALA A 371 8.99 -9.73 16.92
N THR A 372 9.58 -9.45 15.76
CA THR A 372 9.41 -10.28 14.57
C THR A 372 10.37 -11.46 14.63
N ILE A 373 9.83 -12.65 14.45
CA ILE A 373 10.56 -13.93 14.54
C ILE A 373 10.55 -14.58 13.15
N SER A 374 11.66 -15.20 12.78
CA SER A 374 11.75 -15.99 11.53
C SER A 374 10.81 -17.19 11.57
N LEU A 375 10.32 -17.58 10.40
CA LEU A 375 9.65 -18.87 10.28
C LEU A 375 10.68 -19.97 10.58
N PRO A 376 10.28 -21.04 11.31
CA PRO A 376 11.14 -22.21 11.49
C PRO A 376 11.36 -22.94 10.16
N ASP A 377 12.58 -23.36 9.88
CA ASP A 377 12.93 -24.04 8.62
C ASP A 377 12.20 -25.39 8.43
N ASN A 378 11.91 -26.06 9.54
CA ASN A 378 11.30 -27.40 9.56
C ASN A 378 9.75 -27.37 9.69
N PHE A 379 9.13 -26.21 9.60
CA PHE A 379 7.67 -26.12 9.69
C PHE A 379 7.01 -26.28 8.31
N ASP A 380 5.99 -27.12 8.23
CA ASP A 380 5.21 -27.28 7.02
C ASP A 380 4.40 -26.01 6.71
N LYS A 381 4.86 -25.23 5.72
CA LYS A 381 4.23 -23.96 5.32
C LYS A 381 2.77 -24.11 4.88
N THR A 382 2.35 -25.30 4.47
CA THR A 382 0.96 -25.56 4.05
C THR A 382 -0.02 -25.56 5.21
N ARG A 383 0.46 -25.78 6.44
CA ARG A 383 -0.33 -25.76 7.69
C ARG A 383 -0.42 -24.37 8.29
N LEU A 384 0.40 -23.40 7.85
CA LEU A 384 0.38 -22.05 8.39
C LEU A 384 -0.93 -21.36 8.05
N ARG A 385 -1.61 -20.90 9.09
CA ARG A 385 -2.80 -20.05 8.98
C ARG A 385 -2.54 -18.70 9.63
N LEU A 386 -2.98 -17.64 9.00
CA LEU A 386 -2.92 -16.32 9.62
C LEU A 386 -3.74 -16.29 10.90
N GLY A 387 -3.20 -15.64 11.91
CA GLY A 387 -3.83 -15.61 13.23
C GLY A 387 -3.55 -16.83 14.11
N MET A 388 -2.84 -17.85 13.63
CA MET A 388 -2.43 -19.01 14.40
C MET A 388 -1.66 -18.58 15.65
N PRO A 389 -2.14 -18.92 16.86
CA PRO A 389 -1.50 -18.52 18.10
C PRO A 389 -0.45 -19.53 18.56
N GLY A 390 0.42 -19.08 19.46
CA GLY A 390 1.39 -19.94 20.10
C GLY A 390 2.18 -19.22 21.18
N SER A 391 3.17 -19.92 21.71
CA SER A 391 4.04 -19.44 22.78
C SER A 391 5.48 -19.43 22.33
N ALA A 392 6.19 -18.33 22.61
CA ALA A 392 7.60 -18.13 22.27
C ALA A 392 8.44 -17.96 23.54
N TRP A 393 9.59 -18.62 23.59
CA TRP A 393 10.57 -18.47 24.66
C TRP A 393 11.90 -18.03 24.07
N ALA A 394 12.32 -16.81 24.38
CA ALA A 394 13.64 -16.33 24.01
C ALA A 394 14.65 -16.86 25.01
N ILE A 395 15.75 -17.42 24.53
CA ILE A 395 16.82 -18.01 25.37
C ILE A 395 18.06 -17.15 25.23
N ALA A 396 18.54 -16.61 26.36
CA ALA A 396 19.79 -15.87 26.38
C ALA A 396 20.98 -16.78 26.01
N ALA A 397 21.97 -16.26 25.29
CA ALA A 397 23.17 -17.01 24.92
C ALA A 397 23.95 -17.53 26.16
N ASN A 398 23.82 -16.83 27.29
CA ASN A 398 24.44 -17.17 28.58
C ASN A 398 23.49 -17.84 29.58
N ALA A 399 22.37 -18.40 29.12
CA ALA A 399 21.37 -19.02 29.99
C ALA A 399 21.86 -20.29 30.72
N GLY A 400 22.91 -20.97 30.20
CA GLY A 400 23.52 -22.13 30.84
C GLY A 400 22.51 -23.19 31.36
N PRO A 401 22.59 -23.60 32.63
CA PRO A 401 21.67 -24.59 33.19
C PRO A 401 20.21 -24.16 33.17
N ILE A 402 19.92 -22.84 33.25
CA ILE A 402 18.55 -22.31 33.23
C ILE A 402 17.95 -22.54 31.82
N GLY A 403 18.75 -22.46 30.75
CA GLY A 403 18.30 -22.78 29.40
C GLY A 403 17.88 -24.26 29.24
N MET A 404 18.56 -25.19 29.92
CA MET A 404 18.17 -26.60 29.93
C MET A 404 16.83 -26.80 30.65
N ILE A 405 16.68 -26.20 31.82
CA ILE A 405 15.41 -26.26 32.59
C ILE A 405 14.27 -25.66 31.76
N THR A 406 14.53 -24.53 31.12
CA THR A 406 13.52 -23.91 30.23
C THR A 406 13.15 -24.85 29.09
N SER A 407 14.11 -25.58 28.51
CA SER A 407 13.80 -26.52 27.42
C SER A 407 12.88 -27.64 27.88
N ILE A 408 13.07 -28.14 29.09
CA ILE A 408 12.18 -29.15 29.73
C ILE A 408 10.81 -28.53 29.99
N LEU A 409 10.75 -27.32 30.54
CA LEU A 409 9.49 -26.63 30.82
C LEU A 409 8.72 -26.31 29.50
N VAL A 410 9.40 -25.92 28.45
CA VAL A 410 8.80 -25.71 27.12
C VAL A 410 8.22 -27.03 26.60
N TRP A 411 8.94 -28.14 26.78
CA TRP A 411 8.46 -29.46 26.40
C TRP A 411 7.21 -29.87 27.20
N ILE A 412 7.24 -29.73 28.51
CA ILE A 412 6.05 -29.99 29.38
C ILE A 412 4.88 -29.07 28.98
N SER A 413 5.15 -27.76 28.75
CA SER A 413 4.12 -26.80 28.40
C SER A 413 3.53 -27.05 26.99
N SER A 414 4.28 -27.69 26.09
CA SER A 414 3.77 -28.07 24.78
C SER A 414 2.68 -29.16 24.87
N TYR A 415 2.78 -30.06 25.83
CA TYR A 415 1.74 -31.07 26.07
C TYR A 415 0.55 -30.53 26.87
N LEU A 416 0.77 -29.51 27.73
CA LEU A 416 -0.33 -28.85 28.45
C LEU A 416 -1.26 -28.04 27.52
N ALA A 417 -0.89 -27.82 26.29
CA ALA A 417 -1.78 -27.23 25.26
C ALA A 417 -2.90 -28.21 24.83
N TYR A 418 -2.83 -29.49 25.22
CA TYR A 418 -3.93 -30.47 25.04
C TYR A 418 -5.04 -30.34 26.07
N LEU A 419 -4.76 -29.70 27.22
CA LEU A 419 -5.68 -29.49 28.33
C LEU A 419 -6.26 -28.07 28.30
#